data_ac9c696de065e4b339fbb9886c6e8402
#
_entry.id   ac9c696de065e4b339fbb9886c6e8402
#
_cell.length_a   1.000
_cell.length_b   1.000
_cell.length_c   1.000
_cell.angle_alpha   90.00
_cell.angle_beta   90.00
_cell.angle_gamma   90.00
#
_symmetry.space_group_name_H-M   'P 1'
#
loop_
_entity.id
_entity.type
_entity.pdbx_description
1 polymer ?
#
loop_
_entity_poly.entity_id
_entity_poly.type
_entity_poly.pdbx_seq_one_letter_code
_entity_poly.pdbx_strand_id
1 'polypeptide(L)'
;VDINVHRRHMGMVFQHFNLFNNKTVLENIMLAPEYVRCKEAKKLKTGKSKKQIHEEVKNEAMELLKRIGLESKADVYPSTLSGGQKQRVAIVRALAMNPDVILFDEPTSALDPEMVGEVLDLMKSVAAEGMTMIVVTHEMGFAREVANRVIFMDDGRILESGDPKEFFAN
;
A
#
# COMPACT_ATOMS: atom_id res chain seq x y z
N VAL A 1 -9.62 -24.43 -2.24
CA VAL A 1 -8.54 -23.40 -2.22
C VAL A 1 -8.83 -22.43 -1.12
N ASP A 2 -7.89 -22.19 -0.20
CA ASP A 2 -8.06 -21.18 0.87
C ASP A 2 -7.81 -19.79 0.30
N ILE A 3 -8.88 -19.01 0.12
CA ILE A 3 -8.82 -17.64 -0.43
C ILE A 3 -7.90 -16.73 0.39
N ASN A 4 -7.73 -17.00 1.69
CA ASN A 4 -6.84 -16.19 2.53
C ASN A 4 -5.36 -16.36 2.16
N VAL A 5 -4.98 -17.49 1.56
CA VAL A 5 -3.61 -17.65 1.04
C VAL A 5 -3.38 -16.72 -0.14
N HIS A 6 -4.34 -16.63 -1.08
CA HIS A 6 -4.23 -15.71 -2.22
C HIS A 6 -4.27 -14.24 -1.79
N ARG A 7 -5.13 -13.88 -0.84
CA ARG A 7 -5.20 -12.51 -0.33
C ARG A 7 -3.90 -12.00 0.30
N ARG A 8 -3.01 -12.87 0.76
CA ARG A 8 -1.71 -12.46 1.29
C ARG A 8 -0.77 -11.91 0.23
N HIS A 9 -0.97 -12.34 -1.02
CA HIS A 9 -0.21 -11.91 -2.18
C HIS A 9 -0.76 -10.64 -2.83
N MET A 10 -1.84 -10.09 -2.28
CA MET A 10 -2.51 -8.91 -2.81
C MET A 10 -2.59 -7.85 -1.72
N GLY A 11 -1.93 -6.72 -1.93
CA GLY A 11 -2.13 -5.52 -1.12
C GLY A 11 -3.37 -4.77 -1.57
N MET A 12 -4.03 -4.06 -0.65
CA MET A 12 -5.11 -3.14 -0.99
C MET A 12 -4.99 -1.85 -0.19
N VAL A 13 -5.08 -0.74 -0.90
CA VAL A 13 -5.06 0.62 -0.37
C VAL A 13 -6.38 1.28 -0.75
N PHE A 14 -7.11 1.71 0.25
CA PHE A 14 -8.44 2.28 0.10
C PHE A 14 -8.40 3.81 0.12
N GLN A 15 -9.47 4.44 -0.36
CA GLN A 15 -9.73 5.86 -0.27
C GLN A 15 -9.70 6.37 1.19
N HIS A 16 -10.31 5.62 2.10
CA HIS A 16 -10.31 5.92 3.54
C HIS A 16 -9.24 5.07 4.24
N PHE A 17 -8.06 5.46 4.30
CA PHE A 17 -6.83 4.89 4.93
C PHE A 17 -6.98 3.54 5.65
N ASN A 18 -8.10 3.28 6.32
CA ASN A 18 -8.46 2.07 7.08
C ASN A 18 -7.38 1.62 8.07
N LEU A 19 -6.75 2.59 8.75
CA LEU A 19 -5.81 2.31 9.83
C LEU A 19 -6.56 1.94 11.10
N PHE A 20 -5.98 1.04 11.88
CA PHE A 20 -6.50 0.67 13.20
C PHE A 20 -6.20 1.79 14.19
N ASN A 21 -7.22 2.53 14.61
CA ASN A 21 -7.09 3.70 15.49
C ASN A 21 -6.60 3.35 16.91
N ASN A 22 -6.77 2.11 17.34
CA ASN A 22 -6.32 1.59 18.63
C ASN A 22 -4.90 0.99 18.60
N LYS A 23 -4.18 1.17 17.49
CA LYS A 23 -2.80 0.72 17.30
C LYS A 23 -1.93 1.88 16.87
N THR A 24 -0.65 1.86 17.28
CA THR A 24 0.33 2.83 16.79
C THR A 24 0.57 2.66 15.30
N VAL A 25 1.28 3.61 14.70
CA VAL A 25 1.68 3.55 13.29
C VAL A 25 2.50 2.29 13.03
N LEU A 26 3.49 2.01 13.85
CA LEU A 26 4.33 0.82 13.74
C LEU A 26 3.52 -0.47 13.87
N GLU A 27 2.65 -0.56 14.88
CA GLU A 27 1.77 -1.71 15.08
C GLU A 27 0.82 -1.95 13.91
N ASN A 28 0.34 -0.88 13.24
CA ASN A 28 -0.48 -1.00 12.04
C ASN A 28 0.27 -1.71 10.91
N ILE A 29 1.54 -1.41 10.73
CA ILE A 29 2.37 -2.00 9.67
C ILE A 29 2.74 -3.44 10.03
N MET A 30 3.09 -3.70 11.29
CA MET A 30 3.57 -5.01 11.76
C MET A 30 2.49 -6.07 11.86
N LEU A 31 1.23 -5.70 12.07
CA LEU A 31 0.14 -6.60 12.47
C LEU A 31 0.00 -7.83 11.55
N ALA A 32 -0.13 -7.60 10.27
CA ALA A 32 -0.36 -8.67 9.30
C ALA A 32 0.91 -9.53 9.05
N PRO A 33 2.10 -8.94 8.79
CA PRO A 33 3.33 -9.71 8.61
C PRO A 33 3.68 -10.58 9.82
N GLU A 34 3.59 -10.03 11.03
CA GLU A 34 3.88 -10.79 12.26
C GLU A 34 2.92 -11.98 12.42
N TYR A 35 1.62 -11.73 12.23
CA TYR A 35 0.61 -12.80 12.32
C TYR A 35 0.88 -13.93 11.33
N VAL A 36 1.11 -13.57 10.07
CA VAL A 36 1.33 -14.56 9.00
C VAL A 36 2.60 -15.35 9.25
N ARG A 37 3.73 -14.69 9.52
CA ARG A 37 5.03 -15.34 9.76
C ARG A 37 5.00 -16.22 11.01
N CYS A 38 4.32 -15.82 12.08
CA CYS A 38 4.13 -16.67 13.27
C CYS A 38 3.31 -17.92 12.96
N LYS A 39 2.26 -17.80 12.14
CA LYS A 39 1.43 -18.93 11.73
C LYS A 39 2.21 -19.91 10.84
N GLU A 40 2.99 -19.39 9.90
CA GLU A 40 3.84 -20.18 9.01
C GLU A 40 4.97 -20.88 9.77
N ALA A 41 5.65 -20.17 10.67
CA ALA A 41 6.71 -20.76 11.49
C ALA A 41 6.22 -21.94 12.31
N LYS A 42 5.01 -21.88 12.87
CA LYS A 42 4.37 -23.00 13.56
C LYS A 42 4.05 -24.17 12.60
N LYS A 43 3.49 -23.87 11.42
CA LYS A 43 3.11 -24.87 10.42
C LYS A 43 4.33 -25.60 9.86
N LEU A 44 5.39 -24.85 9.53
CA LEU A 44 6.60 -25.38 8.89
C LEU A 44 7.66 -25.84 9.91
N LYS A 45 7.40 -25.69 11.22
CA LYS A 45 8.32 -26.05 12.31
C LYS A 45 9.74 -25.45 12.13
N THR A 46 9.80 -24.16 11.70
CA THR A 46 11.08 -23.52 11.36
C THR A 46 12.01 -23.28 12.55
N GLY A 47 11.54 -23.49 13.77
CA GLY A 47 12.32 -23.23 15.00
C GLY A 47 12.41 -21.75 15.39
N LYS A 48 11.94 -20.80 14.56
CA LYS A 48 11.95 -19.37 14.90
C LYS A 48 11.00 -19.09 16.07
N SER A 49 11.50 -18.40 17.08
CA SER A 49 10.68 -17.95 18.20
C SER A 49 9.81 -16.76 17.78
N LYS A 50 8.69 -16.57 18.47
CA LYS A 50 7.82 -15.39 18.26
C LYS A 50 8.60 -14.08 18.44
N LYS A 51 9.55 -14.02 19.40
CA LYS A 51 10.38 -12.85 19.64
C LYS A 51 11.29 -12.51 18.45
N GLN A 52 11.91 -13.52 17.85
CA GLN A 52 12.74 -13.32 16.65
C GLN A 52 11.91 -12.80 15.48
N ILE A 53 10.72 -13.38 15.24
CA ILE A 53 9.82 -12.91 14.17
C ILE A 53 9.39 -11.46 14.43
N HIS A 54 9.05 -11.12 15.66
CA HIS A 54 8.66 -9.76 16.03
C HIS A 54 9.79 -8.75 15.73
N GLU A 55 11.03 -9.04 16.11
CA GLU A 55 12.16 -8.14 15.84
C GLU A 55 12.47 -8.01 14.34
N GLU A 56 12.39 -9.10 13.58
CA GLU A 56 12.55 -9.06 12.12
C GLU A 56 11.48 -8.15 11.48
N VAL A 57 10.22 -8.36 11.81
CA VAL A 57 9.10 -7.57 11.28
C VAL A 57 9.17 -6.12 11.70
N LYS A 58 9.60 -5.86 12.96
CA LYS A 58 9.79 -4.49 13.46
C LYS A 58 10.86 -3.74 12.68
N ASN A 59 12.00 -4.37 12.41
CA ASN A 59 13.07 -3.75 11.64
C ASN A 59 12.63 -3.44 10.21
N GLU A 60 11.95 -4.38 9.55
CA GLU A 60 11.40 -4.15 8.21
C GLU A 60 10.35 -3.02 8.20
N ALA A 61 9.46 -2.98 9.18
CA ALA A 61 8.47 -1.92 9.31
C ALA A 61 9.10 -0.54 9.56
N MET A 62 10.19 -0.48 10.34
CA MET A 62 10.94 0.76 10.56
C MET A 62 11.65 1.25 9.29
N GLU A 63 12.21 0.36 8.48
CA GLU A 63 12.77 0.74 7.18
C GLU A 63 11.70 1.29 6.23
N LEU A 64 10.50 0.70 6.22
CA LEU A 64 9.37 1.23 5.46
C LEU A 64 8.93 2.61 5.97
N LEU A 65 8.90 2.84 7.28
CA LEU A 65 8.61 4.15 7.86
C LEU A 65 9.65 5.19 7.50
N LYS A 66 10.93 4.81 7.52
CA LYS A 66 12.04 5.68 7.10
C LYS A 66 11.91 6.07 5.62
N ARG A 67 11.55 5.12 4.76
CA ARG A 67 11.31 5.37 3.33
C ARG A 67 10.29 6.48 3.08
N ILE A 68 9.28 6.61 3.94
CA ILE A 68 8.23 7.64 3.84
C ILE A 68 8.46 8.85 4.78
N GLY A 69 9.63 8.92 5.45
CA GLY A 69 9.98 10.03 6.36
C GLY A 69 9.14 10.09 7.62
N LEU A 70 8.62 8.95 8.10
CA LEU A 70 7.74 8.88 9.27
C LEU A 70 8.28 8.01 10.41
N GLU A 71 9.58 7.73 10.46
CA GLU A 71 10.20 6.94 11.52
C GLU A 71 10.00 7.55 12.91
N SER A 72 10.01 8.88 13.03
CA SER A 72 9.73 9.59 14.29
C SER A 72 8.28 9.49 14.76
N LYS A 73 7.40 8.98 13.90
CA LYS A 73 5.97 8.77 14.16
C LYS A 73 5.60 7.31 14.43
N ALA A 74 6.59 6.42 14.59
CA ALA A 74 6.36 4.98 14.79
C ALA A 74 5.40 4.68 15.97
N ASP A 75 5.58 5.38 17.08
CA ASP A 75 4.88 5.12 18.34
C ASP A 75 3.62 5.99 18.56
N VAL A 76 3.26 6.83 17.58
CA VAL A 76 2.03 7.64 17.70
C VAL A 76 0.82 6.93 17.10
N TYR A 77 -0.37 7.36 17.49
CA TYR A 77 -1.62 6.84 16.96
C TYR A 77 -2.06 7.56 15.68
N PRO A 78 -2.79 6.88 14.77
CA PRO A 78 -3.24 7.47 13.51
C PRO A 78 -4.01 8.79 13.65
N SER A 79 -4.69 9.02 14.77
CA SER A 79 -5.43 10.27 15.03
C SER A 79 -4.57 11.53 15.00
N THR A 80 -3.25 11.39 15.23
CA THR A 80 -2.30 12.53 15.25
C THR A 80 -1.65 12.80 13.89
N LEU A 81 -1.94 11.99 12.89
CA LEU A 81 -1.37 12.11 11.55
C LEU A 81 -2.26 12.95 10.63
N SER A 82 -1.64 13.67 9.69
CA SER A 82 -2.35 14.27 8.56
C SER A 82 -2.94 13.21 7.61
N GLY A 83 -3.85 13.61 6.72
CA GLY A 83 -4.43 12.72 5.70
C GLY A 83 -3.37 12.06 4.83
N GLY A 84 -2.44 12.85 4.29
CA GLY A 84 -1.34 12.35 3.47
C GLY A 84 -0.41 11.40 4.23
N GLN A 85 -0.12 11.67 5.50
CA GLN A 85 0.65 10.77 6.35
C GLN A 85 -0.06 9.45 6.58
N LYS A 86 -1.38 9.48 6.87
CA LYS A 86 -2.21 8.27 7.02
C LYS A 86 -2.19 7.43 5.75
N GLN A 87 -2.32 8.06 4.59
CA GLN A 87 -2.32 7.35 3.31
C GLN A 87 -0.96 6.72 3.01
N ARG A 88 0.15 7.43 3.25
CA ARG A 88 1.49 6.86 3.11
C ARG A 88 1.71 5.66 4.04
N VAL A 89 1.22 5.73 5.28
CA VAL A 89 1.23 4.58 6.21
C VAL A 89 0.39 3.42 5.68
N ALA A 90 -0.79 3.69 5.09
CA ALA A 90 -1.64 2.65 4.50
C ALA A 90 -0.94 1.95 3.31
N ILE A 91 -0.20 2.71 2.49
CA ILE A 91 0.60 2.15 1.38
C ILE A 91 1.72 1.25 1.90
N VAL A 92 2.54 1.72 2.84
CA VAL A 92 3.64 0.90 3.38
C VAL A 92 3.15 -0.29 4.20
N ARG A 93 1.98 -0.20 4.83
CA ARG A 93 1.31 -1.35 5.44
C ARG A 93 0.98 -2.44 4.43
N ALA A 94 0.52 -2.06 3.23
CA ALA A 94 0.28 -3.01 2.14
C ALA A 94 1.60 -3.61 1.64
N LEU A 95 2.64 -2.81 1.46
CA LEU A 95 3.98 -3.24 1.06
C LEU A 95 4.65 -4.18 2.06
N ALA A 96 4.38 -4.02 3.37
CA ALA A 96 4.96 -4.85 4.43
C ALA A 96 4.64 -6.34 4.31
N MET A 97 3.60 -6.70 3.56
CA MET A 97 3.25 -8.08 3.24
C MET A 97 4.05 -8.66 2.08
N ASN A 98 4.89 -7.85 1.43
CA ASN A 98 5.60 -8.23 0.20
C ASN A 98 4.65 -8.84 -0.86
N PRO A 99 3.62 -8.10 -1.29
CA PRO A 99 2.59 -8.62 -2.18
C PRO A 99 3.10 -8.72 -3.62
N ASP A 100 2.47 -9.60 -4.42
CA ASP A 100 2.73 -9.71 -5.87
C ASP A 100 2.02 -8.58 -6.65
N VAL A 101 0.94 -8.03 -6.10
CA VAL A 101 0.16 -6.94 -6.68
C VAL A 101 -0.46 -6.05 -5.60
N ILE A 102 -0.53 -4.73 -5.86
CA ILE A 102 -1.25 -3.78 -5.01
C ILE A 102 -2.41 -3.16 -5.80
N LEU A 103 -3.59 -3.21 -5.17
CA LEU A 103 -4.79 -2.56 -5.66
C LEU A 103 -4.95 -1.21 -4.94
N PHE A 104 -5.09 -0.14 -5.70
CA PHE A 104 -5.37 1.21 -5.18
C PHE A 104 -6.78 1.62 -5.60
N ASP A 105 -7.59 1.96 -4.62
CA ASP A 105 -8.96 2.43 -4.83
C ASP A 105 -9.03 3.90 -4.44
N GLU A 106 -8.92 4.78 -5.42
CA GLU A 106 -8.91 6.24 -5.30
C GLU A 106 -8.02 6.77 -4.14
N PRO A 107 -6.72 6.47 -4.13
CA PRO A 107 -5.86 6.71 -2.97
C PRO A 107 -5.67 8.18 -2.59
N THR A 108 -6.07 9.12 -3.44
CA THR A 108 -5.92 10.57 -3.22
C THR A 108 -7.24 11.30 -2.96
N SER A 109 -8.40 10.66 -3.21
CA SER A 109 -9.72 11.33 -3.17
C SER A 109 -10.12 11.89 -1.81
N ALA A 110 -9.58 11.36 -0.71
CA ALA A 110 -9.85 11.82 0.64
C ALA A 110 -8.78 12.78 1.18
N LEU A 111 -7.91 13.32 0.32
CA LEU A 111 -6.78 14.18 0.69
C LEU A 111 -7.01 15.62 0.27
N ASP A 112 -6.46 16.53 1.08
CA ASP A 112 -6.30 17.92 0.68
C ASP A 112 -5.31 18.02 -0.51
N PRO A 113 -5.53 18.94 -1.48
CA PRO A 113 -4.68 19.05 -2.67
C PRO A 113 -3.18 19.16 -2.38
N GLU A 114 -2.81 19.83 -1.29
CA GLU A 114 -1.41 19.99 -0.87
C GLU A 114 -0.72 18.67 -0.50
N MET A 115 -1.51 17.64 -0.14
CA MET A 115 -1.00 16.33 0.30
C MET A 115 -0.97 15.29 -0.80
N VAL A 116 -1.64 15.53 -1.92
CA VAL A 116 -1.76 14.60 -3.05
C VAL A 116 -0.40 14.27 -3.65
N GLY A 117 0.45 15.29 -3.84
CA GLY A 117 1.76 15.14 -4.46
C GLY A 117 2.65 14.09 -3.77
N GLU A 118 2.77 14.16 -2.44
CA GLU A 118 3.60 13.22 -1.67
C GLU A 118 3.14 11.76 -1.79
N VAL A 119 1.82 11.54 -1.89
CA VAL A 119 1.25 10.20 -2.06
C VAL A 119 1.50 9.68 -3.48
N LEU A 120 1.31 10.52 -4.50
CA LEU A 120 1.58 10.15 -5.88
C LEU A 120 3.07 9.86 -6.11
N ASP A 121 3.98 10.64 -5.51
CA ASP A 121 5.43 10.43 -5.61
C ASP A 121 5.84 9.10 -4.97
N LEU A 122 5.24 8.73 -3.82
CA LEU A 122 5.45 7.41 -3.25
C LEU A 122 4.97 6.31 -4.18
N MET A 123 3.77 6.45 -4.78
CA MET A 123 3.25 5.47 -5.73
C MET A 123 4.13 5.35 -6.97
N LYS A 124 4.67 6.46 -7.50
CA LYS A 124 5.66 6.46 -8.60
C LYS A 124 6.91 5.69 -8.24
N SER A 125 7.44 5.88 -7.02
CA SER A 125 8.61 5.14 -6.56
C SER A 125 8.36 3.64 -6.49
N VAL A 126 7.17 3.23 -6.02
CA VAL A 126 6.75 1.82 -5.96
C VAL A 126 6.60 1.21 -7.36
N ALA A 127 6.06 1.97 -8.32
CA ALA A 127 5.97 1.56 -9.72
C ALA A 127 7.35 1.38 -10.36
N ALA A 128 8.27 2.32 -10.10
CA ALA A 128 9.64 2.28 -10.63
C ALA A 128 10.46 1.07 -10.12
N GLU A 129 10.12 0.53 -8.95
CA GLU A 129 10.69 -0.70 -8.41
C GLU A 129 10.11 -1.98 -9.06
N GLY A 130 9.17 -1.84 -10.00
CA GLY A 130 8.59 -2.96 -10.73
C GLY A 130 7.38 -3.62 -10.05
N MET A 131 6.79 -2.96 -9.03
CA MET A 131 5.58 -3.46 -8.38
C MET A 131 4.41 -3.47 -9.36
N THR A 132 3.73 -4.59 -9.47
CA THR A 132 2.47 -4.66 -10.22
C THR A 132 1.37 -3.91 -9.47
N MET A 133 0.74 -2.96 -10.14
CA MET A 133 -0.31 -2.14 -9.52
C MET A 133 -1.55 -2.08 -10.42
N ILE A 134 -2.73 -2.11 -9.80
CA ILE A 134 -3.99 -1.74 -10.43
C ILE A 134 -4.50 -0.52 -9.66
N VAL A 135 -4.69 0.60 -10.35
CA VAL A 135 -5.02 1.88 -9.73
C VAL A 135 -6.32 2.43 -10.30
N VAL A 136 -7.32 2.58 -9.45
CA VAL A 136 -8.50 3.39 -9.75
C VAL A 136 -8.19 4.81 -9.32
N THR A 137 -8.22 5.76 -10.23
CA THR A 137 -7.84 7.15 -9.97
C THR A 137 -8.48 8.12 -10.94
N HIS A 138 -8.66 9.36 -10.50
CA HIS A 138 -8.99 10.51 -11.34
C HIS A 138 -7.76 11.41 -11.60
N GLU A 139 -6.58 11.01 -11.14
CA GLU A 139 -5.30 11.73 -11.35
C GLU A 139 -4.75 11.41 -12.74
N MET A 140 -5.26 12.09 -13.77
CA MET A 140 -4.89 11.80 -15.17
C MET A 140 -3.41 12.02 -15.45
N GLY A 141 -2.78 13.01 -14.79
CA GLY A 141 -1.33 13.26 -14.90
C GLY A 141 -0.51 12.07 -14.41
N PHE A 142 -0.88 11.49 -13.27
CA PHE A 142 -0.25 10.29 -12.74
C PHE A 142 -0.46 9.08 -13.66
N ALA A 143 -1.69 8.84 -14.12
CA ALA A 143 -1.99 7.73 -15.02
C ALA A 143 -1.17 7.81 -16.33
N ARG A 144 -1.06 9.01 -16.91
CA ARG A 144 -0.26 9.25 -18.13
C ARG A 144 1.23 8.96 -17.94
N GLU A 145 1.77 9.29 -16.77
CA GLU A 145 3.22 9.16 -16.48
C GLU A 145 3.61 7.72 -16.11
N VAL A 146 2.76 7.01 -15.37
CA VAL A 146 3.15 5.76 -14.68
C VAL A 146 2.53 4.52 -15.30
N ALA A 147 1.33 4.62 -15.89
CA ALA A 147 0.63 3.44 -16.38
C ALA A 147 1.29 2.84 -17.63
N ASN A 148 1.24 1.51 -17.72
CA ASN A 148 1.58 0.77 -18.93
C ASN A 148 0.32 0.51 -19.78
N ARG A 149 -0.86 0.61 -19.16
CA ARG A 149 -2.16 0.45 -19.81
C ARG A 149 -3.19 1.28 -19.05
N VAL A 150 -4.05 1.97 -19.79
CA VAL A 150 -5.20 2.70 -19.26
C VAL A 150 -6.47 2.00 -19.69
N ILE A 151 -7.46 1.97 -18.79
CA ILE A 151 -8.80 1.45 -19.03
C ILE A 151 -9.77 2.52 -18.59
N PHE A 152 -10.59 3.00 -19.53
CA PHE A 152 -11.68 3.93 -19.24
C PHE A 152 -12.97 3.17 -19.04
N MET A 153 -13.63 3.43 -17.92
CA MET A 153 -14.89 2.79 -17.57
C MET A 153 -15.96 3.84 -17.31
N ASP A 154 -17.15 3.61 -17.84
CA ASP A 154 -18.34 4.41 -17.56
C ASP A 154 -19.55 3.49 -17.52
N ASP A 155 -20.51 3.80 -16.66
CA ASP A 155 -21.74 3.02 -16.43
C ASP A 155 -21.52 1.50 -16.31
N GLY A 156 -20.43 1.10 -15.61
CA GLY A 156 -20.09 -0.31 -15.39
C GLY A 156 -19.55 -1.04 -16.62
N ARG A 157 -19.19 -0.32 -17.69
CA ARG A 157 -18.67 -0.87 -18.95
C ARG A 157 -17.29 -0.31 -19.26
N ILE A 158 -16.44 -1.14 -19.85
CA ILE A 158 -15.18 -0.69 -20.43
C ILE A 158 -15.51 -0.04 -21.77
N LEU A 159 -15.29 1.26 -21.89
CA LEU A 159 -15.49 2.02 -23.12
C LEU A 159 -14.24 2.02 -23.99
N GLU A 160 -13.08 2.16 -23.38
CA GLU A 160 -11.80 2.24 -24.08
C GLU A 160 -10.68 1.63 -23.25
N SER A 161 -9.67 1.07 -23.89
CA SER A 161 -8.43 0.68 -23.25
C SER A 161 -7.26 0.71 -24.22
N GLY A 162 -6.09 1.20 -23.77
CA GLY A 162 -4.94 1.34 -24.65
C GLY A 162 -3.66 1.73 -23.95
N ASP A 163 -2.64 1.97 -24.73
CA ASP A 163 -1.39 2.58 -24.29
C ASP A 163 -1.65 4.02 -23.83
N PRO A 164 -1.07 4.48 -22.70
CA PRO A 164 -1.30 5.83 -22.20
C PRO A 164 -1.01 6.94 -23.20
N LYS A 165 0.03 6.79 -24.02
CA LYS A 165 0.42 7.81 -25.01
C LYS A 165 -0.64 7.98 -26.10
N GLU A 166 -1.23 6.88 -26.54
CA GLU A 166 -2.30 6.90 -27.54
C GLU A 166 -3.62 7.38 -26.92
N PHE A 167 -3.91 6.88 -25.71
CA PHE A 167 -5.14 7.19 -24.98
C PHE A 167 -5.28 8.68 -24.65
N PHE A 168 -4.19 9.34 -24.23
CA PHE A 168 -4.19 10.77 -23.86
C PHE A 168 -3.79 11.71 -25.02
N ALA A 169 -3.62 11.22 -26.23
CA ALA A 169 -3.33 12.02 -27.42
C ALA A 169 -4.60 12.51 -28.14
N ASN A 170 -5.75 11.91 -27.86
CA ASN A 170 -7.05 12.19 -28.49
C ASN A 170 -7.85 13.24 -27.71
#